data_079e552522486436493d34568f3d6064
#
_entry.id   079e552522486436493d34568f3d6064
#
_cell.length_a   1.000
_cell.length_b   1.000
_cell.length_c   1.000
_cell.angle_alpha   90.00
_cell.angle_beta   90.00
_cell.angle_gamma   90.00
#
_symmetry.space_group_name_H-M   'P 1'
#
loop_
_entity.id
_entity.type
_entity.pdbx_description
1 polymer ?
#
loop_
_entity_poly.entity_id
_entity_poly.type
_entity_poly.pdbx_seq_one_letter_code
_entity_poly.pdbx_strand_id
1 'polypeptide(L)'
;MVSGLPPGSVAGDTNSTAAAIEFAVETLRVSDIVICGHSQCGAITALLDKKPVSDLTPHLRDWLKVASPVLETMKKDYAHLHDPAERETAAAEENVLFGLDNLHSYPCIQERLAD
;
A
#
# COMPACT_ATOMS: atom_id res chain seq x y z
N MET A 1 1.92 -2.30 15.41
CA MET A 1 1.42 -1.57 14.23
C MET A 1 2.51 -1.50 13.18
N VAL A 2 2.17 -1.77 11.94
CA VAL A 2 3.09 -1.68 10.79
C VAL A 2 2.69 -0.44 9.99
N SER A 3 3.64 0.44 9.69
CA SER A 3 3.38 1.65 8.90
C SER A 3 3.81 1.47 7.44
N GLY A 4 3.10 2.14 6.57
CA GLY A 4 3.32 2.06 5.13
C GLY A 4 2.43 1.04 4.45
N LEU A 5 2.51 1.00 3.11
CA LEU A 5 1.76 0.08 2.29
C LEU A 5 2.41 -1.31 2.37
N PRO A 6 1.65 -2.38 2.70
CA PRO A 6 2.24 -3.71 2.67
C PRO A 6 2.63 -4.08 1.23
N PRO A 7 3.86 -4.55 1.00
CA PRO A 7 4.27 -5.01 -0.32
C PRO A 7 3.60 -6.34 -0.66
N GLY A 8 3.54 -6.63 -1.95
CA GLY A 8 3.19 -7.98 -2.38
C GLY A 8 4.26 -8.97 -1.95
N SER A 9 3.89 -10.25 -1.85
CA SER A 9 4.85 -11.29 -1.48
C SER A 9 5.72 -11.62 -2.70
N VAL A 10 7.01 -11.26 -2.61
CA VAL A 10 8.00 -11.54 -3.65
C VAL A 10 9.13 -12.36 -3.05
N ALA A 11 9.34 -13.56 -3.60
CA ALA A 11 10.37 -14.46 -3.11
C ALA A 11 11.76 -13.84 -3.29
N GLY A 12 12.56 -13.89 -2.22
CA GLY A 12 13.93 -13.42 -2.23
C GLY A 12 14.14 -11.97 -1.81
N ASP A 13 13.06 -11.18 -1.71
CA ASP A 13 13.17 -9.81 -1.23
C ASP A 13 13.25 -9.75 0.28
N THR A 14 14.21 -8.96 0.79
CA THR A 14 14.29 -8.69 2.22
C THR A 14 13.45 -7.43 2.53
N ASN A 15 12.43 -7.59 3.35
CA ASN A 15 11.50 -6.52 3.64
C ASN A 15 10.98 -6.62 5.08
N SER A 16 11.18 -5.57 5.86
CA SER A 16 10.77 -5.56 7.27
C SER A 16 9.26 -5.57 7.45
N THR A 17 8.51 -4.95 6.56
CA THR A 17 7.05 -4.98 6.60
C THR A 17 6.54 -6.39 6.36
N ALA A 18 7.07 -7.06 5.35
CA ALA A 18 6.71 -8.45 5.05
C ALA A 18 7.05 -9.38 6.22
N ALA A 19 8.23 -9.22 6.82
CA ALA A 19 8.64 -10.00 7.98
C ALA A 19 7.71 -9.77 9.18
N ALA A 20 7.29 -8.52 9.41
CA ALA A 20 6.36 -8.19 10.49
C ALA A 20 5.00 -8.84 10.28
N ILE A 21 4.49 -8.87 9.05
CA ILE A 21 3.23 -9.51 8.70
C ILE A 21 3.32 -11.02 8.95
N GLU A 22 4.37 -11.67 8.46
CA GLU A 22 4.58 -13.10 8.67
C GLU A 22 4.69 -13.45 10.16
N PHE A 23 5.44 -12.66 10.91
CA PHE A 23 5.58 -12.87 12.36
C PHE A 23 4.23 -12.71 13.09
N ALA A 24 3.46 -11.70 12.73
CA ALA A 24 2.15 -11.47 13.33
C ALA A 24 1.20 -12.65 13.06
N VAL A 25 1.19 -13.17 11.85
CA VAL A 25 0.30 -14.27 11.46
C VAL A 25 0.78 -15.62 12.02
N GLU A 26 2.05 -15.96 11.80
CA GLU A 26 2.57 -17.29 12.12
C GLU A 26 2.98 -17.45 13.58
N THR A 27 3.59 -16.44 14.18
CA THR A 27 4.11 -16.53 15.55
C THR A 27 3.10 -16.00 16.57
N LEU A 28 2.61 -14.78 16.37
CA LEU A 28 1.67 -14.16 17.30
C LEU A 28 0.22 -14.64 17.09
N ARG A 29 -0.07 -15.21 15.95
CA ARG A 29 -1.38 -15.76 15.61
C ARG A 29 -2.52 -14.77 15.80
N VAL A 30 -2.31 -13.54 15.32
CA VAL A 30 -3.32 -12.49 15.40
C VAL A 30 -4.61 -12.92 14.70
N SER A 31 -5.75 -12.50 15.22
CA SER A 31 -7.05 -12.82 14.63
C SER A 31 -7.41 -11.88 13.48
N ASP A 32 -6.89 -10.66 13.51
CA ASP A 32 -7.29 -9.62 12.57
C ASP A 32 -6.09 -8.81 12.10
N ILE A 33 -6.12 -8.43 10.81
CA ILE A 33 -5.21 -7.44 10.25
C ILE A 33 -6.08 -6.33 9.66
N VAL A 34 -5.81 -5.09 10.08
CA VAL A 34 -6.58 -3.94 9.64
C VAL A 34 -5.67 -3.00 8.84
N ILE A 35 -6.11 -2.63 7.65
CA ILE A 35 -5.44 -1.61 6.85
C ILE A 35 -6.23 -0.31 6.99
N CYS A 36 -5.56 0.75 7.46
CA CYS A 36 -6.18 2.05 7.65
C CYS A 36 -5.53 3.09 6.75
N GLY A 37 -6.36 3.78 5.96
CA GLY A 37 -5.97 5.01 5.31
C GLY A 37 -6.40 6.21 6.14
N HIS A 38 -5.88 7.37 5.82
CA HIS A 38 -6.27 8.61 6.49
C HIS A 38 -6.25 9.80 5.54
N SER A 39 -6.97 10.86 5.90
CA SER A 39 -6.96 12.11 5.13
C SER A 39 -5.60 12.82 5.27
N GLN A 40 -5.32 13.71 4.33
CA GLN A 40 -4.10 14.52 4.32
C GLN A 40 -2.82 13.69 4.44
N CYS A 41 -2.79 12.54 3.75
CA CYS A 41 -1.62 11.68 3.73
C CYS A 41 -0.54 12.26 2.83
N GLY A 42 0.62 12.60 3.41
CA GLY A 42 1.73 13.16 2.65
C GLY A 42 2.26 12.24 1.57
N ALA A 43 2.22 10.94 1.81
CA ALA A 43 2.66 9.95 0.82
C ALA A 43 1.70 9.89 -0.38
N ILE A 44 0.39 9.93 -0.13
CA ILE A 44 -0.60 9.98 -1.21
C ILE A 44 -0.49 11.28 -2.01
N THR A 45 -0.30 12.41 -1.33
CA THR A 45 -0.06 13.68 -1.99
C THR A 45 1.17 13.62 -2.90
N ALA A 46 2.27 13.07 -2.41
CA ALA A 46 3.49 12.90 -3.20
C ALA A 46 3.26 12.01 -4.43
N LEU A 47 2.47 10.95 -4.28
CA LEU A 47 2.12 10.05 -5.38
C LEU A 47 1.34 10.78 -6.47
N LEU A 48 0.37 11.61 -6.08
CA LEU A 48 -0.51 12.33 -7.02
C LEU A 48 0.18 13.54 -7.67
N ASP A 49 1.09 14.20 -6.98
CA ASP A 49 1.76 15.42 -7.46
C ASP A 49 2.76 15.18 -8.58
N LYS A 50 3.07 13.93 -8.90
CA LYS A 50 4.01 13.57 -9.97
C LYS A 50 5.35 14.31 -9.87
N LYS A 51 5.88 14.47 -8.67
CA LYS A 51 7.19 15.09 -8.49
C LYS A 51 8.24 14.32 -9.28
N PRO A 52 9.22 15.04 -9.91
CA PRO A 52 10.30 14.35 -10.60
C PRO A 52 11.00 13.37 -9.67
N VAL A 53 11.31 12.17 -10.18
CA VAL A 53 12.00 11.12 -9.43
C VAL A 53 13.30 11.65 -8.80
N SER A 54 13.97 12.59 -9.48
CA SER A 54 15.19 13.22 -9.01
C SER A 54 15.03 14.04 -7.72
N ASP A 55 13.79 14.49 -7.43
CA ASP A 55 13.51 15.31 -6.24
C ASP A 55 13.16 14.45 -5.01
N LEU A 56 13.08 13.12 -5.18
CA LEU A 56 12.73 12.20 -4.11
C LEU A 56 13.97 11.52 -3.56
N THR A 57 13.98 11.29 -2.24
CA THR A 57 15.00 10.46 -1.63
C THR A 57 14.85 9.01 -2.13
N PRO A 58 15.96 8.22 -2.18
CA PRO A 58 15.92 6.88 -2.78
C PRO A 58 14.85 5.94 -2.20
N HIS A 59 14.72 5.89 -0.88
CA HIS A 59 13.75 4.99 -0.24
C HIS A 59 12.31 5.43 -0.46
N LEU A 60 12.04 6.74 -0.42
CA LEU A 60 10.71 7.26 -0.72
C LEU A 60 10.34 6.99 -2.18
N ARG A 61 11.28 7.21 -3.08
CA ARG A 61 11.10 6.90 -4.49
C ARG A 61 10.72 5.44 -4.70
N ASP A 62 11.46 4.53 -4.07
CA ASP A 62 11.23 3.09 -4.23
C ASP A 62 9.88 2.68 -3.61
N TRP A 63 9.50 3.28 -2.48
CA TRP A 63 8.20 3.04 -1.87
C TRP A 63 7.05 3.51 -2.77
N LEU A 64 7.19 4.68 -3.39
CA LEU A 64 6.18 5.21 -4.30
C LEU A 64 6.02 4.34 -5.55
N LYS A 65 7.08 3.65 -5.99
CA LYS A 65 6.99 2.67 -7.08
C LYS A 65 6.08 1.50 -6.70
N VAL A 66 6.11 1.07 -5.45
CA VAL A 66 5.22 0.00 -4.95
C VAL A 66 3.76 0.44 -5.06
N ALA A 67 3.48 1.72 -4.85
CA ALA A 67 2.14 2.28 -4.92
C ALA A 67 1.71 2.71 -6.34
N SER A 68 2.54 2.51 -7.35
CA SER A 68 2.24 2.93 -8.72
C SER A 68 0.92 2.38 -9.28
N PRO A 69 0.46 1.15 -8.95
CA PRO A 69 -0.85 0.67 -9.40
C PRO A 69 -2.01 1.55 -8.93
N VAL A 70 -1.88 2.19 -7.76
CA VAL A 70 -2.90 3.14 -7.27
C VAL A 70 -3.00 4.33 -8.22
N LEU A 71 -1.85 4.85 -8.67
CA LEU A 71 -1.82 5.97 -9.62
C LEU A 71 -2.46 5.59 -10.96
N GLU A 72 -2.20 4.37 -11.44
CA GLU A 72 -2.81 3.88 -12.67
C GLU A 72 -4.34 3.78 -12.55
N THR A 73 -4.84 3.30 -11.42
CA THR A 73 -6.27 3.25 -11.13
C THR A 73 -6.86 4.67 -11.10
N MET A 74 -6.17 5.63 -10.49
CA MET A 74 -6.61 7.03 -10.48
C MET A 74 -6.73 7.60 -11.88
N LYS A 75 -5.78 7.32 -12.76
CA LYS A 75 -5.83 7.78 -14.15
C LYS A 75 -6.98 7.14 -14.93
N LYS A 76 -7.25 5.88 -14.68
CA LYS A 76 -8.25 5.11 -15.42
C LYS A 76 -9.67 5.39 -14.95
N ASP A 77 -9.90 5.32 -13.64
CA ASP A 77 -11.26 5.29 -13.08
C ASP A 77 -11.69 6.63 -12.46
N TYR A 78 -10.76 7.52 -12.16
CA TYR A 78 -11.00 8.79 -11.46
C TYR A 78 -10.55 10.01 -12.24
N ALA A 79 -10.38 9.88 -13.55
CA ALA A 79 -9.95 10.98 -14.41
C ALA A 79 -10.94 12.17 -14.38
N HIS A 80 -12.19 11.91 -14.04
CA HIS A 80 -13.25 12.93 -13.93
C HIS A 80 -13.14 13.78 -12.66
N LEU A 81 -12.36 13.37 -11.66
CA LEU A 81 -12.17 14.13 -10.44
C LEU A 81 -11.07 15.19 -10.63
N HIS A 82 -11.40 16.45 -10.39
CA HIS A 82 -10.47 17.56 -10.54
C HIS A 82 -10.18 18.25 -9.21
N ASP A 83 -11.04 18.11 -8.22
CA ASP A 83 -10.82 18.70 -6.90
C ASP A 83 -9.71 17.94 -6.16
N PRO A 84 -8.65 18.62 -5.69
CA PRO A 84 -7.54 17.95 -5.00
C PRO A 84 -7.96 17.12 -3.80
N ALA A 85 -8.90 17.62 -2.99
CA ALA A 85 -9.36 16.90 -1.80
C ALA A 85 -10.12 15.61 -2.17
N GLU A 86 -10.96 15.66 -3.21
CA GLU A 86 -11.67 14.48 -3.70
C GLU A 86 -10.69 13.45 -4.28
N ARG A 87 -9.69 13.91 -5.01
CA ARG A 87 -8.65 13.03 -5.58
C ARG A 87 -7.85 12.35 -4.48
N GLU A 88 -7.46 13.07 -3.44
CA GLU A 88 -6.72 12.51 -2.31
C GLU A 88 -7.55 11.45 -1.58
N THR A 89 -8.83 11.72 -1.37
CA THR A 89 -9.74 10.75 -0.72
C THR A 89 -9.85 9.48 -1.55
N ALA A 90 -10.10 9.61 -2.85
CA ALA A 90 -10.20 8.45 -3.73
C ALA A 90 -8.90 7.64 -3.77
N ALA A 91 -7.76 8.32 -3.84
CA ALA A 91 -6.46 7.65 -3.85
C ALA A 91 -6.17 6.93 -2.53
N ALA A 92 -6.54 7.52 -1.39
CA ALA A 92 -6.38 6.88 -0.09
C ALA A 92 -7.23 5.61 0.01
N GLU A 93 -8.46 5.64 -0.48
CA GLU A 93 -9.34 4.47 -0.51
C GLU A 93 -8.79 3.38 -1.43
N GLU A 94 -8.34 3.73 -2.62
CA GLU A 94 -7.73 2.78 -3.55
C GLU A 94 -6.44 2.18 -2.98
N ASN A 95 -5.68 2.97 -2.24
CA ASN A 95 -4.47 2.48 -1.58
C ASN A 95 -4.79 1.42 -0.52
N VAL A 96 -5.87 1.58 0.21
CA VAL A 96 -6.35 0.55 1.17
C VAL A 96 -6.71 -0.74 0.43
N LEU A 97 -7.46 -0.64 -0.66
CA LEU A 97 -7.84 -1.81 -1.46
C LEU A 97 -6.62 -2.50 -2.06
N PHE A 98 -5.65 -1.73 -2.55
CA PHE A 98 -4.39 -2.27 -3.06
C PHE A 98 -3.60 -2.99 -1.96
N GLY A 99 -3.57 -2.42 -0.76
CA GLY A 99 -2.94 -3.05 0.40
C GLY A 99 -3.60 -4.38 0.77
N LEU A 100 -4.93 -4.46 0.69
CA LEU A 100 -5.65 -5.70 0.92
C LEU A 100 -5.29 -6.77 -0.13
N ASP A 101 -5.22 -6.39 -1.41
CA ASP A 101 -4.80 -7.31 -2.46
C ASP A 101 -3.39 -7.83 -2.22
N ASN A 102 -2.48 -6.96 -1.80
CA ASN A 102 -1.11 -7.35 -1.47
C ASN A 102 -1.05 -8.31 -0.28
N LEU A 103 -1.89 -8.10 0.74
CA LEU A 103 -1.97 -9.04 1.86
C LEU A 103 -2.40 -10.43 1.41
N HIS A 104 -3.35 -10.51 0.49
CA HIS A 104 -3.80 -11.80 -0.05
C HIS A 104 -2.72 -12.56 -0.83
N SER A 105 -1.63 -11.89 -1.21
CA SER A 105 -0.50 -12.56 -1.88
C SER A 105 0.40 -13.34 -0.92
N TYR A 106 0.25 -13.16 0.38
CA TYR A 106 1.09 -13.83 1.39
C TYR A 106 0.61 -15.25 1.63
N PRO A 107 1.47 -16.27 1.43
CA PRO A 107 1.09 -17.67 1.68
C PRO A 107 0.55 -17.92 3.09
N CYS A 108 1.14 -17.31 4.11
CA CYS A 108 0.69 -17.48 5.49
C CYS A 108 -0.73 -16.95 5.71
N ILE A 109 -1.10 -15.87 5.01
CA ILE A 109 -2.46 -15.32 5.09
C ILE A 109 -3.43 -16.22 4.33
N GLN A 110 -3.05 -16.69 3.14
CA GLN A 110 -3.88 -17.59 2.35
C GLN A 110 -4.20 -18.87 3.13
N GLU A 111 -3.20 -19.47 3.77
CA GLU A 111 -3.39 -20.67 4.60
C GLU A 111 -4.31 -20.39 5.77
N ARG A 112 -4.16 -19.25 6.43
CA ARG A 112 -4.96 -18.89 7.59
C ARG A 112 -6.43 -18.63 7.21
N LEU A 113 -6.69 -18.03 6.06
CA LEU A 113 -8.05 -17.79 5.56
C LEU A 113 -8.74 -19.07 5.10
N ALA A 114 -8.00 -20.09 4.76
CA ALA A 114 -8.55 -21.38 4.33
C ALA A 114 -9.04 -22.25 5.48
N ASP A 115 -8.65 -21.93 6.72
CA ASP A 115 -9.04 -22.70 7.91
C ASP A 115 -10.49 -22.48 8.34
#